data_e9746318566a723c4bd2379492c31bdb
#
_entry.id   e9746318566a723c4bd2379492c31bdb
#
_cell.length_a   1.000
_cell.length_b   1.000
_cell.length_c   1.000
_cell.angle_alpha   90.00
_cell.angle_beta   90.00
_cell.angle_gamma   90.00
#
_symmetry.space_group_name_H-M   'P 1'
#
loop_
_entity.id
_entity.type
_entity.pdbx_description
1 polymer ?
#
loop_
_entity_poly.entity_id
_entity_poly.type
_entity_poly.pdbx_seq_one_letter_code
_entity_poly.pdbx_strand_id
1 'polypeptide(L)'
;MKETDVTTRTSNRSATRGVLYVHSAPSALCPHIEWAVGGVLGVPVNPEWTPQPAQSGSYRSEVSWTGEAGSAAAIASALRGWSHLRFEITEEPTAVTEGARFSFTPDLGVFHAVIGLHGDIMIPEDRLKAAVVKAALGEVALVTEIDRLLGKPWDDELETFRHAGDGAPVRWLHQVV
;
A
#
# COMPACT_ATOMS: atom_id res chain seq x y z
N MET A 1 25.23 -20.62 -41.62
CA MET A 1 24.05 -20.78 -40.74
C MET A 1 24.49 -20.25 -39.38
N LYS A 2 24.15 -18.97 -39.06
CA LYS A 2 24.52 -18.33 -37.80
C LYS A 2 23.35 -18.48 -36.86
N GLU A 3 23.54 -19.24 -35.80
CA GLU A 3 22.61 -19.27 -34.64
C GLU A 3 22.63 -17.92 -33.94
N THR A 4 21.47 -17.30 -33.88
CA THR A 4 21.24 -16.06 -33.13
C THR A 4 20.95 -16.47 -31.72
N ASP A 5 21.94 -16.34 -30.85
CA ASP A 5 21.80 -16.52 -29.40
C ASP A 5 20.87 -15.42 -28.84
N VAL A 6 19.62 -15.80 -28.56
CA VAL A 6 18.67 -14.93 -27.89
C VAL A 6 18.99 -14.99 -26.39
N THR A 7 19.88 -14.11 -25.97
CA THR A 7 20.17 -13.91 -24.54
C THR A 7 18.90 -13.41 -23.86
N THR A 8 18.19 -14.30 -23.20
CA THR A 8 17.08 -13.97 -22.32
C THR A 8 17.62 -13.08 -21.19
N ARG A 9 17.38 -11.77 -21.29
CA ARG A 9 17.63 -10.84 -20.19
C ARG A 9 16.69 -11.23 -19.04
N THR A 10 17.16 -12.07 -18.16
CA THR A 10 16.56 -12.24 -16.83
C THR A 10 16.73 -10.89 -16.14
N SER A 11 15.65 -10.12 -16.05
CA SER A 11 15.66 -8.88 -15.27
C SER A 11 15.91 -9.28 -13.82
N ASN A 12 17.11 -9.01 -13.33
CA ASN A 12 17.49 -9.22 -11.93
C ASN A 12 16.76 -8.17 -11.09
N ARG A 13 15.46 -8.35 -10.89
CA ARG A 13 14.68 -7.53 -9.97
C ARG A 13 15.09 -7.91 -8.56
N SER A 14 15.51 -6.91 -7.79
CA SER A 14 15.90 -7.12 -6.40
C SER A 14 14.73 -7.69 -5.61
N ALA A 15 14.99 -8.71 -4.80
CA ALA A 15 14.01 -9.20 -3.85
C ALA A 15 13.75 -8.13 -2.79
N THR A 16 12.50 -7.96 -2.45
CA THR A 16 12.02 -7.08 -1.39
C THR A 16 10.97 -7.79 -0.56
N ARG A 17 10.52 -7.16 0.49
CA ARG A 17 9.46 -7.65 1.38
C ARG A 17 8.58 -6.49 1.81
N GLY A 18 7.44 -6.83 2.37
CA GLY A 18 6.52 -5.85 2.89
C GLY A 18 5.37 -6.48 3.65
N VAL A 19 4.37 -5.67 3.96
CA VAL A 19 3.17 -6.11 4.66
C VAL A 19 1.95 -5.56 3.94
N LEU A 20 0.96 -6.41 3.75
CA LEU A 20 -0.39 -6.01 3.34
C LEU A 20 -1.29 -6.07 4.58
N TYR A 21 -1.89 -4.95 4.94
CA TYR A 21 -2.95 -4.84 5.92
C TYR A 21 -4.28 -4.72 5.20
N VAL A 22 -5.12 -5.73 5.28
CA VAL A 22 -6.53 -5.62 4.91
C VAL A 22 -7.29 -5.15 6.14
N HIS A 23 -7.70 -3.90 6.17
CA HIS A 23 -8.40 -3.31 7.31
C HIS A 23 -9.88 -3.69 7.36
N SER A 24 -10.50 -3.81 6.18
CA SER A 24 -11.91 -4.20 6.07
C SER A 24 -12.18 -4.81 4.70
N ALA A 25 -12.69 -6.05 4.70
CA ALA A 25 -13.17 -6.75 3.52
C ALA A 25 -14.43 -7.52 3.85
N PRO A 26 -15.50 -7.47 3.02
CA PRO A 26 -16.61 -8.39 3.13
C PRO A 26 -16.15 -9.85 3.03
N SER A 27 -16.76 -10.76 3.78
CA SER A 27 -16.39 -12.19 3.81
C SER A 27 -16.30 -12.83 2.41
N ALA A 28 -17.19 -12.44 1.50
CA ALA A 28 -17.18 -12.93 0.13
C ALA A 28 -15.93 -12.54 -0.67
N LEU A 29 -15.24 -11.46 -0.29
CA LEU A 29 -14.02 -11.03 -0.97
C LEU A 29 -12.75 -11.70 -0.43
N CYS A 30 -12.76 -12.26 0.77
CA CYS A 30 -11.57 -12.84 1.38
C CYS A 30 -10.85 -13.86 0.46
N PRO A 31 -11.52 -14.87 -0.12
CA PRO A 31 -10.86 -15.82 -1.04
C PRO A 31 -10.34 -15.15 -2.33
N HIS A 32 -11.02 -14.10 -2.80
CA HIS A 32 -10.58 -13.37 -4.00
C HIS A 32 -9.32 -12.54 -3.73
N ILE A 33 -9.20 -11.97 -2.52
CA ILE A 33 -7.99 -11.27 -2.08
C ILE A 33 -6.81 -12.25 -2.02
N GLU A 34 -6.99 -13.41 -1.41
CA GLU A 34 -5.97 -14.47 -1.36
C GLU A 34 -5.49 -14.85 -2.76
N TRP A 35 -6.44 -15.12 -3.66
CA TRP A 35 -6.12 -15.46 -5.04
C TRP A 35 -5.39 -14.34 -5.78
N ALA A 36 -5.84 -13.08 -5.65
CA ALA A 36 -5.24 -11.94 -6.32
C ALA A 36 -3.82 -11.67 -5.82
N VAL A 37 -3.60 -11.70 -4.50
CA VAL A 37 -2.27 -11.50 -3.88
C VAL A 37 -1.35 -12.65 -4.24
N GLY A 38 -1.82 -13.90 -4.12
CA GLY A 38 -1.06 -15.08 -4.51
C GLY A 38 -0.67 -15.09 -5.99
N GLY A 39 -1.56 -14.59 -6.87
CA GLY A 39 -1.27 -14.43 -8.30
C GLY A 39 -0.16 -13.44 -8.59
N VAL A 40 -0.08 -12.34 -7.83
CA VAL A 40 1.01 -11.36 -7.96
C VAL A 40 2.33 -11.91 -7.42
N LEU A 41 2.30 -12.57 -6.26
CA LEU A 41 3.51 -13.08 -5.59
C LEU A 41 4.01 -14.40 -6.21
N GLY A 42 3.21 -15.07 -7.02
CA GLY A 42 3.53 -16.38 -7.61
C GLY A 42 3.51 -17.53 -6.59
N VAL A 43 3.01 -17.30 -5.39
CA VAL A 43 2.87 -18.31 -4.31
C VAL A 43 1.52 -18.14 -3.62
N PRO A 44 0.88 -19.25 -3.17
CA PRO A 44 -0.35 -19.15 -2.40
C PRO A 44 -0.15 -18.36 -1.11
N VAL A 45 -1.13 -17.52 -0.77
CA VAL A 45 -1.19 -16.83 0.52
C VAL A 45 -2.41 -17.34 1.30
N ASN A 46 -2.23 -17.55 2.59
CA ASN A 46 -3.28 -18.03 3.51
C ASN A 46 -3.35 -17.08 4.71
N PRO A 47 -3.98 -15.92 4.55
CA PRO A 47 -4.11 -14.96 5.65
C PRO A 47 -5.05 -15.48 6.74
N GLU A 48 -4.75 -15.13 7.97
CA GLU A 48 -5.68 -15.33 9.08
C GLU A 48 -6.71 -14.19 9.08
N TRP A 49 -7.97 -14.55 8.84
CA TRP A 49 -9.07 -13.60 8.82
C TRP A 49 -9.73 -13.49 10.19
N THR A 50 -9.77 -12.30 10.75
CA THR A 50 -10.46 -11.99 12.00
C THR A 50 -11.59 -10.99 11.75
N PRO A 51 -12.71 -11.06 12.49
CA PRO A 51 -13.78 -10.07 12.36
C PRO A 51 -13.26 -8.65 12.56
N GLN A 52 -13.76 -7.70 11.76
CA GLN A 52 -13.47 -6.27 11.91
C GLN A 52 -14.52 -5.60 12.80
N PRO A 53 -14.18 -5.20 14.04
CA PRO A 53 -15.17 -4.64 14.99
C PRO A 53 -15.76 -3.31 14.53
N ALA A 54 -15.03 -2.51 13.75
CA ALA A 54 -15.53 -1.22 13.25
C ALA A 54 -16.60 -1.37 12.17
N GLN A 55 -16.72 -2.54 11.53
CA GLN A 55 -17.67 -2.77 10.44
C GLN A 55 -18.24 -4.18 10.49
N SER A 56 -19.48 -4.32 10.92
CA SER A 56 -20.15 -5.62 11.00
C SER A 56 -20.18 -6.34 9.64
N GLY A 57 -19.90 -7.66 9.65
CA GLY A 57 -19.86 -8.49 8.44
C GLY A 57 -18.56 -8.35 7.62
N SER A 58 -17.62 -7.57 8.10
CA SER A 58 -16.29 -7.43 7.50
C SER A 58 -15.22 -8.15 8.30
N TYR A 59 -14.13 -8.46 7.61
CA TYR A 59 -12.95 -9.12 8.15
C TYR A 59 -11.70 -8.31 7.91
N ARG A 60 -10.70 -8.51 8.73
CA ARG A 60 -9.36 -7.92 8.60
C ARG A 60 -8.29 -9.00 8.64
N SER A 61 -7.14 -8.71 8.07
CA SER A 61 -5.98 -9.60 8.07
C SER A 61 -4.69 -8.84 7.87
N GLU A 62 -3.58 -9.43 8.30
CA GLU A 62 -2.23 -8.96 8.05
C GLU A 62 -1.47 -10.06 7.30
N VAL A 63 -0.82 -9.70 6.19
CA VAL A 63 -0.04 -10.62 5.36
C VAL A 63 1.36 -10.05 5.17
N SER A 64 2.35 -10.65 5.82
CA SER A 64 3.76 -10.41 5.49
C SER A 64 4.09 -11.12 4.18
N TRP A 65 4.74 -10.44 3.27
CA TRP A 65 5.06 -10.98 1.96
C TRP A 65 6.51 -10.72 1.55
N THR A 66 7.01 -11.55 0.66
CA THR A 66 8.31 -11.40 -0.02
C THR A 66 8.09 -11.56 -1.51
N GLY A 67 8.70 -10.70 -2.32
CA GLY A 67 8.51 -10.71 -3.77
C GLY A 67 9.57 -9.88 -4.50
N GLU A 68 9.34 -9.60 -5.76
CA GLU A 68 10.18 -8.70 -6.54
C GLU A 68 9.85 -7.24 -6.22
N ALA A 69 10.80 -6.33 -6.39
CA ALA A 69 10.57 -4.88 -6.30
C ALA A 69 9.43 -4.45 -7.25
N GLY A 70 8.46 -3.71 -6.71
CA GLY A 70 7.22 -3.33 -7.39
C GLY A 70 6.02 -4.24 -7.10
N SER A 71 6.20 -5.30 -6.29
CA SER A 71 5.09 -6.20 -5.92
C SER A 71 3.98 -5.46 -5.18
N ALA A 72 4.30 -4.49 -4.31
CA ALA A 72 3.27 -3.69 -3.63
C ALA A 72 2.38 -2.92 -4.62
N ALA A 73 2.96 -2.33 -5.65
CA ALA A 73 2.21 -1.63 -6.70
C ALA A 73 1.31 -2.59 -7.49
N ALA A 74 1.81 -3.78 -7.80
CA ALA A 74 1.04 -4.81 -8.51
C ALA A 74 -0.13 -5.32 -7.64
N ILE A 75 0.10 -5.59 -6.35
CA ILE A 75 -0.95 -5.98 -5.40
C ILE A 75 -1.99 -4.85 -5.25
N ALA A 76 -1.55 -3.61 -5.02
CA ALA A 76 -2.46 -2.47 -4.92
C ALA A 76 -3.32 -2.31 -6.18
N SER A 77 -2.73 -2.51 -7.36
CA SER A 77 -3.45 -2.47 -8.63
C SER A 77 -4.48 -3.60 -8.77
N ALA A 78 -4.17 -4.79 -8.30
CA ALA A 78 -5.09 -5.93 -8.32
C ALA A 78 -6.29 -5.74 -7.38
N LEU A 79 -6.06 -5.08 -6.23
CA LEU A 79 -7.07 -4.93 -5.18
C LEU A 79 -7.96 -3.68 -5.33
N ARG A 80 -7.47 -2.59 -5.91
CA ARG A 80 -8.16 -1.27 -5.95
C ARG A 80 -9.52 -1.27 -6.65
N GLY A 81 -9.85 -2.29 -7.42
CA GLY A 81 -11.13 -2.40 -8.13
C GLY A 81 -12.32 -2.79 -7.24
N TRP A 82 -12.09 -3.17 -5.99
CA TRP A 82 -13.15 -3.63 -5.08
C TRP A 82 -13.59 -2.54 -4.12
N SER A 83 -14.73 -1.94 -4.40
CA SER A 83 -15.27 -0.74 -3.76
C SER A 83 -15.60 -0.87 -2.27
N HIS A 84 -15.56 -2.07 -1.70
CA HIS A 84 -15.82 -2.30 -0.27
C HIS A 84 -14.56 -2.70 0.52
N LEU A 85 -13.42 -2.61 -0.12
CA LEU A 85 -12.14 -2.97 0.46
C LEU A 85 -11.45 -1.74 1.06
N ARG A 86 -10.81 -1.90 2.22
CA ARG A 86 -9.85 -0.95 2.79
C ARG A 86 -8.55 -1.67 3.05
N PHE A 87 -7.45 -1.15 2.52
CA PHE A 87 -6.17 -1.80 2.72
C PHE A 87 -5.02 -0.79 2.72
N GLU A 88 -3.92 -1.21 3.29
CA GLU A 88 -2.61 -0.61 3.16
C GLU A 88 -1.59 -1.67 2.77
N ILE A 89 -0.64 -1.28 1.97
CA ILE A 89 0.48 -2.15 1.63
C ILE A 89 1.77 -1.36 1.64
N THR A 90 2.80 -1.95 2.21
CA THR A 90 4.16 -1.41 2.25
C THR A 90 5.11 -2.31 1.49
N GLU A 91 6.13 -1.71 0.90
CA GLU A 91 7.28 -2.38 0.31
C GLU A 91 8.54 -1.74 0.89
N GLU A 92 9.43 -2.56 1.43
CA GLU A 92 10.70 -2.09 1.95
C GLU A 92 11.64 -1.66 0.82
N PRO A 93 12.48 -0.64 1.04
CA PRO A 93 13.52 -0.27 0.07
C PRO A 93 14.55 -1.38 -0.06
N THR A 94 15.18 -1.44 -1.22
CA THR A 94 16.33 -2.30 -1.50
C THR A 94 17.59 -1.46 -1.68
N ALA A 95 18.72 -2.09 -1.96
CA ALA A 95 19.95 -1.36 -2.28
C ALA A 95 19.85 -0.49 -3.55
N VAL A 96 18.84 -0.76 -4.42
CA VAL A 96 18.71 -0.12 -5.74
C VAL A 96 17.31 0.44 -6.01
N THR A 97 16.35 0.23 -5.11
CA THR A 97 14.99 0.76 -5.22
C THR A 97 14.55 1.38 -3.89
N GLU A 98 13.81 2.45 -3.98
CA GLU A 98 13.11 3.03 -2.85
C GLU A 98 11.94 2.14 -2.41
N GLY A 99 11.49 2.32 -1.18
CA GLY A 99 10.29 1.69 -0.68
C GLY A 99 9.03 2.35 -1.20
N ALA A 100 7.89 1.72 -0.95
CA ALA A 100 6.59 2.25 -1.35
C ALA A 100 5.54 1.99 -0.27
N ARG A 101 4.58 2.91 -0.17
CA ARG A 101 3.36 2.75 0.59
C ARG A 101 2.17 3.05 -0.29
N PHE A 102 1.17 2.17 -0.25
CA PHE A 102 -0.14 2.39 -0.84
C PHE A 102 -1.20 2.28 0.25
N SER A 103 -2.18 3.17 0.20
CA SER A 103 -3.39 3.09 1.02
C SER A 103 -4.60 3.20 0.10
N PHE A 104 -5.64 2.45 0.39
CA PHE A 104 -6.88 2.48 -0.39
C PHE A 104 -8.08 2.51 0.53
N THR A 105 -8.98 3.42 0.22
CA THR A 105 -10.33 3.46 0.79
C THR A 105 -11.36 3.65 -0.33
N PRO A 106 -12.62 3.19 -0.15
CA PRO A 106 -13.66 3.37 -1.14
C PRO A 106 -13.91 4.84 -1.51
N ASP A 107 -13.81 5.74 -0.55
CA ASP A 107 -14.16 7.15 -0.74
C ASP A 107 -13.02 7.98 -1.33
N LEU A 108 -11.77 7.69 -0.94
CA LEU A 108 -10.60 8.47 -1.35
C LEU A 108 -9.82 7.83 -2.50
N GLY A 109 -10.07 6.54 -2.80
CA GLY A 109 -9.30 5.79 -3.80
C GLY A 109 -7.89 5.46 -3.32
N VAL A 110 -6.94 5.40 -4.26
CA VAL A 110 -5.55 5.01 -3.98
C VAL A 110 -4.70 6.21 -3.62
N PHE A 111 -4.02 6.13 -2.50
CA PHE A 111 -2.85 6.93 -2.16
C PHE A 111 -1.58 6.15 -2.48
N HIS A 112 -0.55 6.84 -2.95
CA HIS A 112 0.78 6.28 -3.14
C HIS A 112 1.85 7.27 -2.69
N ALA A 113 2.80 6.78 -1.91
CA ALA A 113 4.00 7.51 -1.53
C ALA A 113 5.25 6.65 -1.74
N VAL A 114 6.33 7.31 -2.13
CA VAL A 114 7.68 6.74 -2.09
C VAL A 114 8.18 6.82 -0.65
N ILE A 115 8.80 5.75 -0.17
CA ILE A 115 9.39 5.66 1.16
C ILE A 115 10.90 5.59 1.04
N GLY A 116 11.57 6.55 1.64
CA GLY A 116 13.03 6.58 1.69
C GLY A 116 13.62 5.49 2.60
N LEU A 117 14.93 5.34 2.56
CA LEU A 117 15.67 4.33 3.35
C LEU A 117 15.42 4.42 4.87
N HIS A 118 15.06 5.60 5.36
CA HIS A 118 14.81 5.85 6.79
C HIS A 118 13.32 5.78 7.17
N GLY A 119 12.45 5.35 6.24
CA GLY A 119 11.02 5.22 6.49
C GLY A 119 10.20 6.49 6.24
N ASP A 120 10.83 7.60 5.85
CA ASP A 120 10.14 8.86 5.59
C ASP A 120 9.43 8.85 4.23
N ILE A 121 8.27 9.50 4.16
CA ILE A 121 7.58 9.77 2.90
C ILE A 121 8.39 10.81 2.12
N MET A 122 8.75 10.45 0.88
CA MET A 122 9.46 11.32 -0.05
C MET A 122 8.45 12.02 -0.97
N ILE A 123 8.38 13.35 -0.88
CA ILE A 123 7.51 14.14 -1.75
C ILE A 123 8.34 14.66 -2.92
N PRO A 124 7.98 14.31 -4.19
CA PRO A 124 8.63 14.87 -5.37
C PRO A 124 8.55 16.41 -5.38
N GLU A 125 9.64 17.06 -5.77
CA GLU A 125 9.78 18.51 -5.77
C GLU A 125 8.69 19.22 -6.60
N ASP A 126 8.33 18.64 -7.76
CA ASP A 126 7.29 19.18 -8.64
C ASP A 126 5.90 19.19 -7.96
N ARG A 127 5.58 18.14 -7.21
CA ARG A 127 4.33 18.07 -6.43
C ARG A 127 4.31 19.09 -5.30
N LEU A 128 5.44 19.30 -4.64
CA LEU A 128 5.56 20.33 -3.60
C LEU A 128 5.42 21.74 -4.20
N LYS A 129 6.07 22.01 -5.33
CA LYS A 129 5.92 23.28 -6.06
C LYS A 129 4.47 23.53 -6.49
N ALA A 130 3.78 22.49 -7.00
CA ALA A 130 2.37 22.58 -7.36
C ALA A 130 1.48 22.91 -6.15
N ALA A 131 1.75 22.35 -4.98
CA ALA A 131 1.04 22.66 -3.74
C ALA A 131 1.21 24.14 -3.33
N VAL A 132 2.43 24.67 -3.45
CA VAL A 132 2.71 26.09 -3.17
C VAL A 132 1.97 27.01 -4.13
N VAL A 133 1.92 26.67 -5.43
CA VAL A 133 1.19 27.46 -6.44
C VAL A 133 -0.31 27.48 -6.14
N LYS A 134 -0.93 26.33 -5.85
CA LYS A 134 -2.35 26.27 -5.49
C LYS A 134 -2.67 27.11 -4.25
N ALA A 135 -1.81 27.07 -3.25
CA ALA A 135 -1.97 27.88 -2.05
C ALA A 135 -1.84 29.38 -2.34
N ALA A 136 -0.88 29.79 -3.18
CA ALA A 136 -0.69 31.19 -3.59
C ALA A 136 -1.88 31.73 -4.40
N LEU A 137 -2.57 30.87 -5.16
CA LEU A 137 -3.80 31.20 -5.90
C LEU A 137 -5.04 31.24 -4.98
N GLY A 138 -4.92 30.86 -3.72
CA GLY A 138 -6.05 30.81 -2.77
C GLY A 138 -7.00 29.64 -2.99
N GLU A 139 -6.61 28.62 -3.77
CA GLU A 139 -7.44 27.47 -4.07
C GLU A 139 -7.57 26.51 -2.86
N VAL A 140 -6.49 26.41 -2.06
CA VAL A 140 -6.41 25.52 -0.90
C VAL A 140 -5.37 26.06 0.10
N ALA A 141 -5.55 25.78 1.39
CA ALA A 141 -4.52 26.07 2.38
C ALA A 141 -3.30 25.16 2.15
N LEU A 142 -2.08 25.72 2.21
CA LEU A 142 -0.84 24.98 1.98
C LEU A 142 -0.72 23.75 2.91
N VAL A 143 -1.11 23.91 4.18
CA VAL A 143 -1.07 22.81 5.16
C VAL A 143 -1.97 21.65 4.75
N THR A 144 -3.16 21.95 4.24
CA THR A 144 -4.10 20.92 3.76
C THR A 144 -3.55 20.14 2.56
N GLU A 145 -2.89 20.84 1.63
CA GLU A 145 -2.29 20.18 0.47
C GLU A 145 -1.06 19.33 0.86
N ILE A 146 -0.26 19.80 1.81
CA ILE A 146 0.84 19.02 2.38
C ILE A 146 0.30 17.78 3.11
N ASP A 147 -0.72 17.91 3.94
CA ASP A 147 -1.38 16.78 4.62
C ASP A 147 -1.87 15.74 3.60
N ARG A 148 -2.43 16.18 2.48
CA ARG A 148 -2.85 15.30 1.39
C ARG A 148 -1.68 14.59 0.71
N LEU A 149 -0.56 15.29 0.50
CA LEU A 149 0.67 14.71 -0.07
C LEU A 149 1.30 13.68 0.86
N LEU A 150 1.13 13.83 2.17
CA LEU A 150 1.59 12.89 3.21
C LEU A 150 0.61 11.73 3.47
N GLY A 151 -0.58 11.77 2.87
CA GLY A 151 -1.59 10.70 3.02
C GLY A 151 -2.51 10.84 4.22
N LYS A 152 -2.46 11.99 4.93
CA LYS A 152 -3.27 12.19 6.13
C LYS A 152 -4.78 11.89 5.96
N PRO A 153 -5.48 12.25 4.87
CA PRO A 153 -6.90 11.89 4.71
C PRO A 153 -7.16 10.38 4.74
N TRP A 154 -6.27 9.58 4.15
CA TRP A 154 -6.36 8.11 4.20
C TRP A 154 -6.07 7.59 5.60
N ASP A 155 -5.06 8.15 6.27
CA ASP A 155 -4.75 7.80 7.65
C ASP A 155 -5.94 8.09 8.58
N ASP A 156 -6.56 9.25 8.47
CA ASP A 156 -7.72 9.65 9.28
C ASP A 156 -8.92 8.69 9.06
N GLU A 157 -9.19 8.28 7.81
CA GLU A 157 -10.26 7.31 7.52
C GLU A 157 -9.94 5.92 8.06
N LEU A 158 -8.69 5.46 7.90
CA LEU A 158 -8.27 4.12 8.29
C LEU A 158 -8.06 3.97 9.80
N GLU A 159 -7.87 5.05 10.54
CA GLU A 159 -7.60 5.04 11.98
C GLU A 159 -8.65 4.26 12.77
N THR A 160 -9.92 4.44 12.45
CA THR A 160 -11.03 3.72 13.09
C THR A 160 -10.91 2.20 12.91
N PHE A 161 -10.42 1.75 11.77
CA PHE A 161 -10.28 0.33 11.45
C PHE A 161 -9.01 -0.28 12.06
N ARG A 162 -7.94 0.52 12.18
CA ARG A 162 -6.68 0.09 12.80
C ARG A 162 -6.84 -0.21 14.29
N HIS A 163 -7.59 0.63 15.00
CA HIS A 163 -7.76 0.55 16.45
C HIS A 163 -9.02 -0.17 16.91
N ALA A 164 -9.86 -0.67 16.02
CA ALA A 164 -11.06 -1.39 16.38
C ALA A 164 -10.74 -2.74 17.01
N GLY A 165 -11.04 -2.90 18.27
CA GLY A 165 -10.93 -4.15 19.05
C GLY A 165 -9.66 -4.24 19.90
N ASP A 166 -9.84 -4.70 21.16
CA ASP A 166 -8.74 -4.99 22.09
C ASP A 166 -7.87 -6.12 21.55
N GLY A 167 -6.57 -5.88 21.41
CA GLY A 167 -5.58 -6.90 21.05
C GLY A 167 -5.17 -6.95 19.58
N ALA A 168 -5.62 -6.02 18.71
CA ALA A 168 -5.01 -5.87 17.42
C ALA A 168 -3.56 -5.37 17.60
N PRO A 169 -2.54 -6.03 17.02
CA PRO A 169 -1.20 -5.51 17.05
C PRO A 169 -1.16 -4.24 16.20
N VAL A 170 -1.18 -3.09 16.87
CA VAL A 170 -0.98 -1.79 16.24
C VAL A 170 0.51 -1.66 15.97
N ARG A 171 0.98 -2.19 14.87
CA ARG A 171 2.29 -1.82 14.33
C ARG A 171 2.08 -0.55 13.51
N TRP A 172 2.46 0.57 14.09
CA TRP A 172 2.52 1.82 13.38
C TRP A 172 3.46 1.68 12.19
N LEU A 173 2.99 1.96 10.98
CA LEU A 173 3.80 1.98 9.77
C LEU A 173 4.88 3.09 9.78
N HIS A 174 4.94 3.89 10.85
CA HIS A 174 5.84 5.03 11.02
C HIS A 174 6.86 4.88 12.15
N GLN A 175 6.91 3.75 12.85
CA GLN A 175 7.94 3.52 13.86
C GLN A 175 8.98 2.54 13.34
N VAL A 176 9.84 3.02 12.44
CA VAL A 176 11.20 2.51 12.32
C VAL A 176 12.10 3.58 12.91
N VAL A 177 12.46 3.39 14.19
CA VAL A 177 13.58 4.09 14.84
C VAL A 177 14.86 3.38 14.46
#